data_867c21c39729ebe032047efcc7407e6b
#
_entry.id   867c21c39729ebe032047efcc7407e6b
#
_cell.length_a   1.000
_cell.length_b   1.000
_cell.length_c   1.000
_cell.angle_alpha   90.00
_cell.angle_beta   90.00
_cell.angle_gamma   90.00
#
_symmetry.space_group_name_H-M   'P 1'
#
loop_
_entity.id
_entity.type
_entity.pdbx_description
1 polymer ?
#
loop_
_entity_poly.entity_id
_entity_poly.type
_entity_poly.pdbx_seq_one_letter_code
_entity_poly.pdbx_strand_id
1 'polypeptide(L)'
;MKKITVGVVGGSGYTGGELLRLLLGHPNVEVVAVTSRNKAKKLIARSHPNLRSITRLKFINPIDLPIVDVLFLALPHHAVMDSVHDYKEKCKYLIDLSSDFRLSNQDDYVTYYGHEHTQSKLLKEFVYGMPELYREKIKDSTLIAVPGCTATAAILPMKPIVEALGVNTIVVDSKVGSSAAGASFSMSTHHPERSNVVRSFKPSMHRHIAEMNQELNKQGAISLNFSPHAVEMIRGIQSTIHVFIDEDYSSQDIRLSLIHI
;
A
#
# COMPACT_ATOMS: atom_id res chain seq x y z
N MET A 1 -6.00 10.88 -28.64
CA MET A 1 -4.66 10.74 -28.02
C MET A 1 -4.33 9.26 -27.90
N LYS A 2 -3.05 8.88 -28.03
CA LYS A 2 -2.60 7.49 -27.78
C LYS A 2 -2.81 7.20 -26.29
N LYS A 3 -3.45 6.08 -25.96
CA LYS A 3 -3.63 5.65 -24.57
C LYS A 3 -2.30 5.20 -23.97
N ILE A 4 -2.15 5.38 -22.67
CA ILE A 4 -1.03 4.89 -21.87
C ILE A 4 -1.21 3.39 -21.68
N THR A 5 -0.23 2.60 -22.11
CA THR A 5 -0.26 1.14 -21.93
C THR A 5 0.11 0.75 -20.51
N VAL A 6 -0.69 -0.14 -19.92
CA VAL A 6 -0.53 -0.57 -18.53
C VAL A 6 -0.42 -2.07 -18.41
N GLY A 7 0.58 -2.52 -17.65
CA GLY A 7 0.72 -3.89 -17.17
C GLY A 7 0.43 -4.01 -15.67
N VAL A 8 -0.14 -5.14 -15.26
CA VAL A 8 -0.38 -5.46 -13.85
C VAL A 8 0.22 -6.83 -13.53
N VAL A 9 1.24 -6.87 -12.71
CA VAL A 9 1.87 -8.10 -12.21
C VAL A 9 1.17 -8.54 -10.92
N GLY A 10 0.81 -9.83 -10.82
CA GLY A 10 0.07 -10.33 -9.66
C GLY A 10 -1.42 -9.97 -9.65
N GLY A 11 -2.00 -9.76 -10.83
CA GLY A 11 -3.39 -9.29 -11.00
C GLY A 11 -4.48 -10.22 -10.49
N SER A 12 -4.17 -11.42 -9.99
CA SER A 12 -5.18 -12.37 -9.48
C SER A 12 -5.53 -12.23 -7.99
N GLY A 13 -4.81 -11.37 -7.25
CA GLY A 13 -5.08 -11.02 -5.85
C GLY A 13 -6.12 -9.90 -5.70
N TYR A 14 -6.52 -9.59 -4.47
CA TYR A 14 -7.50 -8.52 -4.20
C TYR A 14 -7.01 -7.14 -4.65
N THR A 15 -5.77 -6.79 -4.34
CA THR A 15 -5.16 -5.51 -4.77
C THR A 15 -5.14 -5.40 -6.29
N GLY A 16 -4.71 -6.48 -7.00
CA GLY A 16 -4.74 -6.51 -8.46
C GLY A 16 -6.15 -6.38 -9.03
N GLY A 17 -7.15 -7.01 -8.40
CA GLY A 17 -8.56 -6.90 -8.80
C GLY A 17 -9.13 -5.49 -8.66
N GLU A 18 -8.84 -4.80 -7.56
CA GLU A 18 -9.27 -3.40 -7.36
C GLU A 18 -8.55 -2.46 -8.32
N LEU A 19 -7.25 -2.65 -8.53
CA LEU A 19 -6.49 -1.90 -9.51
C LEU A 19 -7.08 -2.05 -10.92
N LEU A 20 -7.40 -3.29 -11.34
CA LEU A 20 -8.05 -3.55 -12.63
C LEU A 20 -9.42 -2.88 -12.75
N ARG A 21 -10.21 -2.87 -11.67
CA ARG A 21 -11.51 -2.18 -11.64
C ARG A 21 -11.38 -0.68 -11.94
N LEU A 22 -10.34 -0.04 -11.44
CA LEU A 22 -10.06 1.37 -11.67
C LEU A 22 -9.48 1.61 -13.07
N LEU A 23 -8.48 0.82 -13.47
CA LEU A 23 -7.76 1.01 -14.73
C LEU A 23 -8.61 0.73 -15.97
N LEU A 24 -9.47 -0.30 -15.94
CA LEU A 24 -10.33 -0.66 -17.06
C LEU A 24 -11.40 0.39 -17.38
N GLY A 25 -11.75 1.24 -16.39
CA GLY A 25 -12.63 2.40 -16.59
C GLY A 25 -11.93 3.72 -16.87
N HIS A 26 -10.59 3.74 -16.83
CA HIS A 26 -9.83 5.00 -16.96
C HIS A 26 -9.76 5.47 -18.43
N PRO A 27 -10.13 6.73 -18.75
CA PRO A 27 -10.27 7.19 -20.14
C PRO A 27 -8.95 7.18 -20.95
N ASN A 28 -7.82 7.41 -20.30
CA ASN A 28 -6.51 7.57 -20.95
C ASN A 28 -5.63 6.31 -20.85
N VAL A 29 -6.14 5.19 -20.31
CA VAL A 29 -5.37 3.97 -20.05
C VAL A 29 -5.88 2.82 -20.90
N GLU A 30 -4.95 1.96 -21.32
CA GLU A 30 -5.23 0.66 -21.92
C GLU A 30 -4.48 -0.42 -21.12
N VAL A 31 -5.22 -1.31 -20.46
CA VAL A 31 -4.63 -2.47 -19.77
C VAL A 31 -4.32 -3.54 -20.82
N VAL A 32 -3.04 -3.71 -21.14
CA VAL A 32 -2.58 -4.64 -22.20
C VAL A 32 -2.08 -5.98 -21.66
N ALA A 33 -1.66 -6.04 -20.39
CA ALA A 33 -1.12 -7.25 -19.78
C ALA A 33 -1.51 -7.37 -18.30
N VAL A 34 -1.94 -8.57 -17.91
CA VAL A 34 -2.20 -8.91 -16.50
C VAL A 34 -1.62 -10.28 -16.21
N THR A 35 -0.64 -10.36 -15.31
CA THR A 35 0.03 -11.64 -15.06
C THR A 35 -0.52 -12.39 -13.86
N SER A 36 -0.46 -13.72 -13.93
CA SER A 36 -0.66 -14.62 -12.80
C SER A 36 0.05 -15.95 -13.05
N ARG A 37 0.90 -16.39 -12.11
CA ARG A 37 1.61 -17.69 -12.23
C ARG A 37 0.63 -18.87 -12.31
N ASN A 38 -0.40 -18.88 -11.46
CA ASN A 38 -1.30 -20.03 -11.30
C ASN A 38 -2.57 -19.96 -12.17
N LYS A 39 -2.86 -18.82 -12.81
CA LYS A 39 -4.11 -18.59 -13.54
C LYS A 39 -3.88 -18.15 -14.99
N ALA A 40 -2.67 -18.32 -15.53
CA ALA A 40 -2.35 -18.02 -16.92
C ALA A 40 -3.36 -18.68 -17.89
N LYS A 41 -3.70 -17.98 -18.97
CA LYS A 41 -4.70 -18.35 -19.99
C LYS A 41 -6.16 -18.33 -19.51
N LYS A 42 -6.43 -18.20 -18.19
CA LYS A 42 -7.80 -18.08 -17.66
C LYS A 42 -8.32 -16.64 -17.78
N LEU A 43 -9.61 -16.47 -18.01
CA LEU A 43 -10.25 -15.13 -18.01
C LEU A 43 -10.07 -14.46 -16.64
N ILE A 44 -9.75 -13.16 -16.63
CA ILE A 44 -9.62 -12.35 -15.42
C ILE A 44 -10.92 -12.36 -14.61
N ALA A 45 -12.05 -12.30 -15.30
CA ALA A 45 -13.38 -12.35 -14.71
C ALA A 45 -13.71 -13.64 -13.92
N ARG A 46 -12.92 -14.71 -14.07
CA ARG A 46 -13.04 -15.91 -13.20
C ARG A 46 -12.49 -15.66 -11.80
N SER A 47 -11.51 -14.78 -11.67
CA SER A 47 -10.95 -14.39 -10.37
C SER A 47 -11.65 -13.16 -9.78
N HIS A 48 -12.13 -12.29 -10.64
CA HIS A 48 -12.79 -11.03 -10.32
C HIS A 48 -14.16 -10.97 -11.00
N PRO A 49 -15.22 -11.61 -10.42
CA PRO A 49 -16.54 -11.72 -11.05
C PRO A 49 -17.19 -10.37 -11.38
N ASN A 50 -16.87 -9.32 -10.63
CA ASN A 50 -17.29 -7.95 -10.87
C ASN A 50 -16.80 -7.37 -12.21
N LEU A 51 -15.79 -7.97 -12.84
CA LEU A 51 -15.24 -7.55 -14.14
C LEU A 51 -15.83 -8.36 -15.32
N ARG A 52 -16.84 -9.22 -15.10
CA ARG A 52 -17.36 -10.16 -16.11
C ARG A 52 -17.90 -9.50 -17.37
N SER A 53 -18.59 -8.37 -17.25
CA SER A 53 -19.12 -7.61 -18.38
C SER A 53 -18.19 -6.50 -18.88
N ILE A 54 -17.06 -6.26 -18.19
CA ILE A 54 -16.16 -5.15 -18.44
C ILE A 54 -15.00 -5.58 -19.35
N THR A 55 -14.45 -6.79 -19.15
CA THR A 55 -13.29 -7.24 -19.91
C THR A 55 -13.34 -8.72 -20.29
N ARG A 56 -12.71 -9.06 -21.43
CA ARG A 56 -12.43 -10.42 -21.91
C ARG A 56 -10.95 -10.79 -21.77
N LEU A 57 -10.14 -9.95 -21.14
CA LEU A 57 -8.71 -10.20 -20.95
C LEU A 57 -8.49 -11.52 -20.19
N LYS A 58 -7.39 -12.18 -20.55
CA LYS A 58 -6.90 -13.37 -19.87
C LYS A 58 -5.61 -13.05 -19.14
N PHE A 59 -5.35 -13.76 -18.04
CA PHE A 59 -4.03 -13.72 -17.43
C PHE A 59 -2.97 -14.30 -18.37
N ILE A 60 -1.80 -13.71 -18.39
CA ILE A 60 -0.61 -14.22 -19.07
C ILE A 60 0.42 -14.73 -18.04
N ASN A 61 1.40 -15.49 -18.48
CA ASN A 61 2.54 -15.83 -17.62
C ASN A 61 3.42 -14.59 -17.39
N PRO A 62 4.08 -14.46 -16.23
CA PRO A 62 5.00 -13.36 -15.98
C PRO A 62 6.12 -13.22 -17.03
N ILE A 63 6.60 -14.35 -17.58
CA ILE A 63 7.64 -14.35 -18.62
C ILE A 63 7.17 -13.69 -19.93
N ASP A 64 5.89 -13.74 -20.21
CA ASP A 64 5.26 -13.17 -21.43
C ASP A 64 4.92 -11.67 -21.27
N LEU A 65 5.36 -11.03 -20.18
CA LEU A 65 5.08 -9.61 -19.91
C LEU A 65 5.70 -8.74 -21.00
N PRO A 66 4.91 -7.98 -21.78
CA PRO A 66 5.43 -7.04 -22.78
C PRO A 66 6.00 -5.79 -22.11
N ILE A 67 6.71 -4.99 -22.90
CA ILE A 67 7.09 -3.63 -22.52
C ILE A 67 5.83 -2.74 -22.50
N VAL A 68 5.66 -1.94 -21.45
CA VAL A 68 4.50 -1.07 -21.23
C VAL A 68 4.94 0.32 -20.77
N ASP A 69 4.05 1.32 -20.85
CA ASP A 69 4.35 2.65 -20.30
C ASP A 69 4.38 2.63 -18.76
N VAL A 70 3.40 1.97 -18.13
CA VAL A 70 3.28 1.89 -16.67
C VAL A 70 3.11 0.43 -16.24
N LEU A 71 3.91 0.01 -15.28
CA LEU A 71 3.84 -1.33 -14.69
C LEU A 71 3.50 -1.24 -13.20
N PHE A 72 2.40 -1.89 -12.81
CA PHE A 72 2.02 -2.05 -11.42
C PHE A 72 2.42 -3.43 -10.90
N LEU A 73 3.07 -3.46 -9.73
CA LEU A 73 3.47 -4.70 -9.07
C LEU A 73 2.56 -4.95 -7.85
N ALA A 74 1.57 -5.82 -8.01
CA ALA A 74 0.66 -6.24 -6.94
C ALA A 74 1.08 -7.62 -6.40
N LEU A 75 2.32 -7.72 -5.96
CA LEU A 75 2.97 -8.94 -5.48
C LEU A 75 3.02 -9.00 -3.95
N PRO A 76 3.18 -10.19 -3.37
CA PRO A 76 3.47 -10.34 -1.95
C PRO A 76 4.77 -9.63 -1.55
N HIS A 77 4.93 -9.39 -0.24
CA HIS A 77 6.18 -8.89 0.32
C HIS A 77 7.35 -9.80 -0.03
N HIS A 78 8.54 -9.26 -0.17
CA HIS A 78 9.82 -9.91 -0.56
C HIS A 78 9.86 -10.45 -2.00
N ALA A 79 8.82 -10.26 -2.79
CA ALA A 79 8.78 -10.81 -4.15
C ALA A 79 9.28 -9.82 -5.22
N VAL A 80 9.43 -8.54 -4.90
CA VAL A 80 9.82 -7.50 -5.85
C VAL A 80 11.31 -7.21 -5.79
N MET A 81 11.91 -7.15 -4.60
CA MET A 81 13.30 -6.71 -4.45
C MET A 81 14.30 -7.55 -5.28
N ASP A 82 14.08 -8.86 -5.40
CA ASP A 82 14.98 -9.73 -6.17
C ASP A 82 14.76 -9.64 -7.69
N SER A 83 13.60 -9.15 -8.12
CA SER A 83 13.21 -9.09 -9.55
C SER A 83 13.01 -7.65 -10.05
N VAL A 84 13.33 -6.64 -9.27
CA VAL A 84 13.04 -5.24 -9.59
C VAL A 84 13.72 -4.77 -10.87
N HIS A 85 14.93 -5.23 -11.13
CA HIS A 85 15.67 -4.89 -12.34
C HIS A 85 14.96 -5.39 -13.60
N ASP A 86 14.48 -6.64 -13.59
CA ASP A 86 13.74 -7.23 -14.72
C ASP A 86 12.45 -6.45 -14.99
N TYR A 87 11.77 -5.98 -13.94
CA TYR A 87 10.57 -5.16 -14.09
C TYR A 87 10.87 -3.74 -14.58
N LYS A 88 11.97 -3.12 -14.14
CA LYS A 88 12.40 -1.80 -14.62
C LYS A 88 12.65 -1.80 -16.12
N GLU A 89 13.20 -2.86 -16.68
CA GLU A 89 13.42 -3.01 -18.14
C GLU A 89 12.12 -3.14 -18.95
N LYS A 90 11.01 -3.46 -18.30
CA LYS A 90 9.69 -3.67 -18.93
C LYS A 90 8.79 -2.45 -18.93
N CYS A 91 9.21 -1.32 -18.35
CA CYS A 91 8.34 -0.15 -18.25
C CYS A 91 9.11 1.17 -18.16
N LYS A 92 8.40 2.26 -18.49
CA LYS A 92 8.89 3.60 -18.21
C LYS A 92 8.64 4.02 -16.77
N TYR A 93 7.47 3.66 -16.20
CA TYR A 93 7.07 3.97 -14.84
C TYR A 93 6.74 2.68 -14.10
N LEU A 94 7.38 2.46 -12.96
CA LEU A 94 7.16 1.32 -12.08
C LEU A 94 6.45 1.76 -10.80
N ILE A 95 5.31 1.15 -10.50
CA ILE A 95 4.53 1.43 -9.29
C ILE A 95 4.45 0.14 -8.47
N ASP A 96 5.18 0.09 -7.36
CA ASP A 96 5.25 -1.07 -6.48
C ASP A 96 4.23 -0.95 -5.34
N LEU A 97 3.30 -1.91 -5.27
CA LEU A 97 2.31 -2.02 -4.20
C LEU A 97 2.76 -3.02 -3.12
N SER A 98 3.92 -3.65 -3.27
CA SER A 98 4.52 -4.48 -2.23
C SER A 98 5.09 -3.62 -1.10
N SER A 99 5.74 -4.22 -0.12
CA SER A 99 6.43 -3.47 0.95
C SER A 99 7.89 -3.18 0.65
N ASP A 100 8.41 -3.67 -0.45
CA ASP A 100 9.84 -3.87 -0.62
C ASP A 100 10.64 -2.58 -0.79
N PHE A 101 9.99 -1.48 -1.22
CA PHE A 101 10.66 -0.19 -1.45
C PHE A 101 10.02 0.99 -0.71
N ARG A 102 9.21 0.74 0.35
CA ARG A 102 8.50 1.79 1.10
C ARG A 102 9.36 2.55 2.08
N LEU A 103 10.37 1.89 2.65
CA LEU A 103 11.23 2.46 3.70
C LEU A 103 12.54 2.94 3.09
N SER A 104 12.95 4.13 3.50
CA SER A 104 14.21 4.74 3.05
C SER A 104 15.42 4.21 3.81
N ASN A 105 15.22 3.72 5.05
CA ASN A 105 16.27 3.15 5.89
C ASN A 105 16.29 1.62 5.76
N GLN A 106 17.43 1.04 5.37
CA GLN A 106 17.58 -0.41 5.24
C GLN A 106 17.50 -1.15 6.59
N ASP A 107 17.87 -0.54 7.71
CA ASP A 107 17.87 -1.17 9.02
C ASP A 107 16.45 -1.44 9.52
N ASP A 108 15.48 -0.67 9.04
CA ASP A 108 14.07 -0.89 9.32
C ASP A 108 13.54 -2.18 8.69
N TYR A 109 14.15 -2.66 7.58
CA TYR A 109 13.80 -3.97 7.03
C TYR A 109 14.25 -5.11 7.95
N VAL A 110 15.43 -5.00 8.55
CA VAL A 110 15.89 -5.97 9.55
C VAL A 110 14.95 -5.97 10.77
N THR A 111 14.63 -4.78 11.27
CA THR A 111 13.81 -4.61 12.48
C THR A 111 12.36 -5.08 12.28
N TYR A 112 11.69 -4.69 11.20
CA TYR A 112 10.26 -4.89 11.03
C TYR A 112 9.88 -6.03 10.08
N TYR A 113 10.81 -6.43 9.21
CA TYR A 113 10.59 -7.52 8.24
C TYR A 113 11.46 -8.75 8.50
N GLY A 114 12.49 -8.62 9.34
CA GLY A 114 13.34 -9.74 9.80
C GLY A 114 14.39 -10.19 8.77
N HIS A 115 14.73 -9.34 7.80
CA HIS A 115 15.76 -9.63 6.78
C HIS A 115 16.41 -8.36 6.27
N GLU A 116 17.61 -8.49 5.75
CA GLU A 116 18.31 -7.41 5.02
C GLU A 116 17.64 -7.13 3.67
N HIS A 117 17.75 -5.90 3.20
CA HIS A 117 17.24 -5.50 1.89
C HIS A 117 18.29 -5.76 0.80
N THR A 118 18.01 -6.68 -0.14
CA THR A 118 18.97 -7.10 -1.18
C THR A 118 19.31 -5.99 -2.18
N GLN A 119 18.44 -4.98 -2.31
CA GLN A 119 18.59 -3.85 -3.24
C GLN A 119 18.59 -2.51 -2.51
N SER A 120 19.32 -2.40 -1.40
CA SER A 120 19.32 -1.21 -0.53
C SER A 120 19.70 0.09 -1.26
N LYS A 121 20.52 0.02 -2.30
CA LYS A 121 20.90 1.18 -3.13
C LYS A 121 19.70 1.79 -3.86
N LEU A 122 18.73 0.96 -4.27
CA LEU A 122 17.53 1.42 -4.96
C LEU A 122 16.50 2.07 -4.04
N LEU A 123 16.57 1.88 -2.72
CA LEU A 123 15.64 2.51 -1.78
C LEU A 123 15.54 4.02 -1.95
N LYS A 124 16.67 4.67 -2.30
CA LYS A 124 16.73 6.13 -2.49
C LYS A 124 16.16 6.60 -3.84
N GLU A 125 15.98 5.68 -4.79
CA GLU A 125 15.41 5.99 -6.11
C GLU A 125 13.88 5.94 -6.08
N PHE A 126 13.29 5.19 -5.14
CA PHE A 126 11.85 5.10 -5.01
C PHE A 126 11.28 6.29 -4.25
N VAL A 127 10.24 6.90 -4.80
CA VAL A 127 9.44 7.92 -4.11
C VAL A 127 8.29 7.24 -3.36
N TYR A 128 8.09 7.63 -2.09
CA TYR A 128 6.95 7.17 -1.30
C TYR A 128 5.65 7.70 -1.91
N GLY A 129 4.82 6.79 -2.39
CA GLY A 129 3.69 7.03 -3.28
C GLY A 129 2.44 7.53 -2.56
N MET A 130 2.55 8.62 -1.82
CA MET A 130 1.44 9.33 -1.17
C MET A 130 1.28 10.69 -1.85
N PRO A 131 0.39 10.83 -2.86
CA PRO A 131 0.26 12.05 -3.66
C PRO A 131 -0.10 13.29 -2.85
N GLU A 132 -0.80 13.13 -1.74
CA GLU A 132 -1.16 14.21 -0.83
C GLU A 132 0.08 14.90 -0.22
N LEU A 133 1.16 14.13 -0.01
CA LEU A 133 2.39 14.63 0.59
C LEU A 133 3.51 14.87 -0.42
N TYR A 134 3.56 14.08 -1.51
CA TYR A 134 4.72 14.01 -2.39
C TYR A 134 4.38 14.19 -3.87
N ARG A 135 3.30 14.90 -4.20
CA ARG A 135 2.80 15.09 -5.57
C ARG A 135 3.89 15.50 -6.57
N GLU A 136 4.68 16.51 -6.23
CA GLU A 136 5.70 17.02 -7.16
C GLU A 136 6.85 16.00 -7.34
N LYS A 137 7.29 15.35 -6.25
CA LYS A 137 8.29 14.29 -6.36
C LYS A 137 7.82 13.10 -7.18
N ILE A 138 6.54 12.74 -7.06
CA ILE A 138 5.94 11.64 -7.83
C ILE A 138 5.90 11.97 -9.32
N LYS A 139 5.61 13.22 -9.70
CA LYS A 139 5.62 13.66 -11.11
C LYS A 139 7.00 13.50 -11.77
N ASP A 140 8.06 13.75 -11.00
CA ASP A 140 9.44 13.71 -11.47
C ASP A 140 10.07 12.32 -11.37
N SER A 141 9.38 11.35 -10.75
CA SER A 141 9.90 10.00 -10.53
C SER A 141 9.36 8.98 -11.52
N THR A 142 10.20 7.98 -11.80
CA THR A 142 9.80 6.77 -12.54
C THR A 142 9.58 5.56 -11.64
N LEU A 143 9.97 5.62 -10.37
CA LEU A 143 9.88 4.54 -9.39
C LEU A 143 9.07 5.00 -8.18
N ILE A 144 7.94 4.37 -7.95
CA ILE A 144 6.99 4.76 -6.90
C ILE A 144 6.67 3.55 -6.03
N ALA A 145 6.82 3.71 -4.70
CA ALA A 145 6.45 2.69 -3.71
C ALA A 145 5.17 3.09 -2.98
N VAL A 146 4.09 2.35 -3.22
CA VAL A 146 2.77 2.65 -2.64
C VAL A 146 2.74 2.33 -1.15
N PRO A 147 2.24 3.24 -0.29
CA PRO A 147 2.13 3.04 1.16
C PRO A 147 1.35 1.81 1.59
N GLY A 148 1.63 1.34 2.81
CA GLY A 148 0.80 0.35 3.46
C GLY A 148 -0.57 0.91 3.86
N CYS A 149 -1.60 0.05 3.84
CA CYS A 149 -2.98 0.49 4.01
C CYS A 149 -3.27 1.12 5.38
N THR A 150 -2.77 0.52 6.49
CA THR A 150 -2.94 1.11 7.83
C THR A 150 -2.00 2.28 8.07
N ALA A 151 -0.82 2.30 7.42
CA ALA A 151 0.07 3.46 7.43
C ALA A 151 -0.62 4.66 6.77
N THR A 152 -1.22 4.48 5.60
CA THR A 152 -2.00 5.53 4.92
C THR A 152 -3.11 6.08 5.81
N ALA A 153 -3.90 5.17 6.45
CA ALA A 153 -5.01 5.55 7.32
C ALA A 153 -4.57 6.34 8.57
N ALA A 154 -3.31 6.20 9.00
CA ALA A 154 -2.76 6.94 10.13
C ALA A 154 -1.99 8.20 9.69
N ILE A 155 -1.18 8.12 8.64
CA ILE A 155 -0.31 9.22 8.20
C ILE A 155 -1.12 10.40 7.68
N LEU A 156 -2.11 10.16 6.82
CA LEU A 156 -2.88 11.25 6.21
C LEU A 156 -3.55 12.18 7.23
N PRO A 157 -4.31 11.70 8.23
CA PRO A 157 -4.91 12.58 9.21
C PRO A 157 -3.91 13.16 10.21
N MET A 158 -2.80 12.48 10.47
CA MET A 158 -1.84 12.90 11.48
C MET A 158 -0.78 13.89 10.97
N LYS A 159 -0.45 13.81 9.69
CA LYS A 159 0.63 14.64 9.12
C LYS A 159 0.45 16.13 9.36
N PRO A 160 -0.71 16.74 9.03
CA PRO A 160 -0.93 18.17 9.29
C PRO A 160 -0.93 18.50 10.79
N ILE A 161 -1.43 17.60 11.64
CA ILE A 161 -1.45 17.81 13.10
C ILE A 161 -0.02 17.84 13.65
N VAL A 162 0.81 16.89 13.26
CA VAL A 162 2.22 16.81 13.69
C VAL A 162 3.03 18.01 13.19
N GLU A 163 2.71 18.53 12.01
CA GLU A 163 3.41 19.70 11.46
C GLU A 163 2.96 21.02 12.08
N ALA A 164 1.72 21.09 12.58
CA ALA A 164 1.14 22.31 13.15
C ALA A 164 1.28 22.40 14.68
N LEU A 165 1.34 21.26 15.38
CA LEU A 165 1.25 21.19 16.83
C LEU A 165 2.44 20.45 17.44
N GLY A 166 2.79 20.76 18.70
CA GLY A 166 3.78 20.04 19.49
C GLY A 166 3.21 18.70 19.97
N VAL A 167 3.41 17.64 19.20
CA VAL A 167 2.91 16.31 19.50
C VAL A 167 3.96 15.45 20.17
N ASN A 168 3.66 14.87 21.34
CA ASN A 168 4.57 13.99 22.08
C ASN A 168 4.23 12.52 21.90
N THR A 169 2.94 12.19 21.90
CA THR A 169 2.50 10.79 21.82
C THR A 169 1.32 10.66 20.88
N ILE A 170 1.40 9.63 20.03
CA ILE A 170 0.33 9.21 19.14
C ILE A 170 -0.04 7.77 19.46
N VAL A 171 -1.31 7.50 19.71
CA VAL A 171 -1.85 6.15 19.86
C VAL A 171 -2.85 5.90 18.74
N VAL A 172 -2.53 4.96 17.86
CA VAL A 172 -3.36 4.56 16.71
C VAL A 172 -3.99 3.21 16.99
N ASP A 173 -5.32 3.16 17.07
CA ASP A 173 -6.11 1.94 17.17
C ASP A 173 -6.88 1.72 15.86
N SER A 174 -6.51 0.71 15.10
CA SER A 174 -7.08 0.44 13.77
C SER A 174 -7.91 -0.83 13.73
N LYS A 175 -9.16 -0.73 13.26
CA LYS A 175 -10.03 -1.85 12.92
C LYS A 175 -9.85 -2.18 11.44
N VAL A 176 -9.41 -3.41 11.15
CA VAL A 176 -8.95 -3.81 9.82
C VAL A 176 -9.81 -4.94 9.26
N GLY A 177 -10.45 -4.67 8.13
CA GLY A 177 -11.27 -5.63 7.39
C GLY A 177 -10.47 -6.83 6.87
N SER A 178 -11.15 -7.95 6.63
CA SER A 178 -10.53 -9.24 6.27
C SER A 178 -9.78 -9.23 4.94
N SER A 179 -10.21 -8.40 3.98
CA SER A 179 -9.56 -8.29 2.67
C SER A 179 -8.11 -7.78 2.75
N ALA A 180 -7.72 -7.09 3.83
CA ALA A 180 -6.35 -6.62 4.04
C ALA A 180 -5.32 -7.76 4.16
N ALA A 181 -5.75 -8.97 4.53
CA ALA A 181 -4.91 -10.16 4.60
C ALA A 181 -4.66 -10.82 3.24
N GLY A 182 -5.31 -10.33 2.16
CA GLY A 182 -5.18 -10.88 0.82
C GLY A 182 -6.15 -12.04 0.53
N ALA A 183 -6.04 -12.59 -0.68
CA ALA A 183 -6.95 -13.63 -1.18
C ALA A 183 -6.52 -15.06 -0.79
N SER A 184 -5.34 -15.24 -0.22
CA SER A 184 -4.85 -16.56 0.21
C SER A 184 -5.51 -16.95 1.52
N PHE A 185 -5.98 -18.20 1.59
CA PHE A 185 -6.53 -18.76 2.80
C PHE A 185 -5.46 -18.87 3.90
N SER A 186 -5.85 -18.53 5.10
CA SER A 186 -5.10 -18.84 6.33
C SER A 186 -6.08 -19.08 7.48
N MET A 187 -5.66 -19.79 8.53
CA MET A 187 -6.51 -20.00 9.69
C MET A 187 -6.98 -18.68 10.32
N SER A 188 -6.13 -17.66 10.33
CA SER A 188 -6.48 -16.35 10.89
C SER A 188 -7.48 -15.55 10.02
N THR A 189 -7.68 -15.93 8.75
CA THR A 189 -8.60 -15.28 7.82
C THR A 189 -9.82 -16.12 7.49
N HIS A 190 -9.86 -17.36 7.96
CA HIS A 190 -10.98 -18.27 7.76
C HIS A 190 -12.25 -17.70 8.40
N HIS A 191 -13.37 -17.75 7.69
CA HIS A 191 -14.61 -17.10 8.11
C HIS A 191 -15.09 -17.50 9.51
N PRO A 192 -15.14 -18.79 9.89
CA PRO A 192 -15.54 -19.20 11.24
C PRO A 192 -14.65 -18.63 12.36
N GLU A 193 -13.36 -18.43 12.08
CA GLU A 193 -12.38 -17.89 13.03
C GLU A 193 -12.43 -16.36 13.13
N ARG A 194 -13.16 -15.71 12.23
CA ARG A 194 -13.19 -14.26 12.12
C ARG A 194 -14.59 -13.66 12.35
N SER A 195 -15.65 -14.44 12.16
CA SER A 195 -17.01 -13.97 12.34
C SER A 195 -17.28 -13.63 13.81
N ASN A 196 -17.90 -12.47 14.05
CA ASN A 196 -18.19 -11.93 15.40
C ASN A 196 -16.97 -11.78 16.33
N VAL A 197 -15.77 -11.63 15.76
CA VAL A 197 -14.52 -11.52 16.52
C VAL A 197 -13.87 -10.15 16.31
N VAL A 198 -13.40 -9.57 17.42
CA VAL A 198 -12.43 -8.46 17.42
C VAL A 198 -11.15 -9.00 18.03
N ARG A 199 -10.07 -9.06 17.27
CA ARG A 199 -8.82 -9.67 17.70
C ARG A 199 -7.63 -8.78 17.38
N SER A 200 -6.86 -8.37 18.39
CA SER A 200 -5.58 -7.69 18.18
C SER A 200 -4.58 -8.62 17.51
N PHE A 201 -3.78 -8.08 16.60
CA PHE A 201 -2.68 -8.80 15.96
C PHE A 201 -1.45 -7.89 15.85
N LYS A 202 -0.27 -8.45 16.15
CA LYS A 202 1.01 -7.72 16.13
C LYS A 202 0.96 -6.35 16.83
N PRO A 203 0.53 -6.25 18.09
CA PRO A 203 0.25 -4.97 18.75
C PRO A 203 1.49 -4.11 19.03
N SER A 204 2.70 -4.65 18.96
CA SER A 204 3.94 -3.93 19.29
C SER A 204 4.94 -3.85 18.14
N MET A 205 4.86 -4.73 17.15
CA MET A 205 5.87 -4.85 16.08
C MET A 205 5.23 -4.98 14.69
N HIS A 206 4.18 -4.22 14.45
CA HIS A 206 3.58 -4.20 13.13
C HIS A 206 4.44 -3.39 12.15
N ARG A 207 4.75 -3.96 10.99
CA ARG A 207 5.66 -3.34 9.99
C ARG A 207 5.27 -1.93 9.52
N HIS A 208 3.98 -1.58 9.55
CA HIS A 208 3.53 -0.22 9.19
C HIS A 208 3.92 0.84 10.22
N ILE A 209 4.39 0.45 11.42
CA ILE A 209 4.98 1.38 12.39
C ILE A 209 6.21 2.06 11.77
N ALA A 210 7.01 1.33 11.01
CA ALA A 210 8.18 1.90 10.32
C ALA A 210 7.79 3.03 9.36
N GLU A 211 6.73 2.81 8.56
CA GLU A 211 6.22 3.85 7.65
C GLU A 211 5.66 5.06 8.41
N MET A 212 4.90 4.82 9.50
CA MET A 212 4.38 5.90 10.34
C MET A 212 5.51 6.71 10.98
N ASN A 213 6.54 6.05 11.51
CA ASN A 213 7.72 6.73 12.07
C ASN A 213 8.48 7.52 11.00
N GLN A 214 8.69 6.94 9.82
CA GLN A 214 9.35 7.62 8.71
C GLN A 214 8.67 8.93 8.35
N GLU A 215 7.33 8.98 8.36
CA GLU A 215 6.57 10.14 7.91
C GLU A 215 6.18 11.12 9.03
N LEU A 216 5.93 10.62 10.23
CA LEU A 216 5.40 11.42 11.33
C LEU A 216 6.47 11.77 12.38
N ASN A 217 7.52 10.96 12.52
CA ASN A 217 8.49 11.05 13.61
C ASN A 217 9.93 11.34 13.12
N LYS A 218 10.08 12.22 12.15
CA LYS A 218 11.38 12.54 11.53
C LYS A 218 12.44 13.02 12.51
N GLN A 219 12.04 13.60 13.64
CA GLN A 219 12.95 14.10 14.67
C GLN A 219 13.16 13.12 15.84
N GLY A 220 12.47 11.96 15.81
CA GLY A 220 12.56 10.95 16.86
C GLY A 220 11.92 11.34 18.21
N ALA A 221 11.16 12.44 18.25
CA ALA A 221 10.61 13.02 19.48
C ALA A 221 9.22 12.45 19.85
N ILE A 222 8.52 11.78 18.90
CA ILE A 222 7.16 11.32 19.08
C ILE A 222 7.13 9.85 19.50
N SER A 223 6.46 9.54 20.61
CA SER A 223 6.14 8.17 21.00
C SER A 223 4.94 7.67 20.19
N LEU A 224 5.18 6.77 19.23
CA LEU A 224 4.14 6.23 18.36
C LEU A 224 3.75 4.81 18.75
N ASN A 225 2.48 4.61 19.09
CA ASN A 225 1.91 3.33 19.50
C ASN A 225 0.82 2.91 18.49
N PHE A 226 0.90 1.69 17.98
CA PHE A 226 -0.04 1.19 16.99
C PHE A 226 -0.60 -0.18 17.36
N SER A 227 -1.92 -0.27 17.45
CA SER A 227 -2.65 -1.49 17.78
C SER A 227 -3.68 -1.84 16.71
N PRO A 228 -3.33 -2.70 15.75
CA PRO A 228 -4.30 -3.16 14.76
C PRO A 228 -5.17 -4.30 15.29
N HIS A 229 -6.46 -4.23 14.97
CA HIS A 229 -7.46 -5.24 15.31
C HIS A 229 -8.10 -5.80 14.04
N ALA A 230 -8.09 -7.11 13.91
CA ALA A 230 -8.89 -7.81 12.92
C ALA A 230 -10.36 -7.77 13.35
N VAL A 231 -11.23 -7.32 12.45
CA VAL A 231 -12.67 -7.27 12.65
C VAL A 231 -13.41 -8.04 11.57
N GLU A 232 -14.68 -8.31 11.78
CA GLU A 232 -15.52 -9.10 10.88
C GLU A 232 -15.72 -8.44 9.50
N MET A 233 -15.65 -7.11 9.40
CA MET A 233 -15.83 -6.40 8.14
C MET A 233 -14.97 -6.98 7.02
N ILE A 234 -15.51 -7.04 5.81
CA ILE A 234 -14.78 -7.54 4.64
C ILE A 234 -13.77 -6.50 4.17
N ARG A 235 -14.17 -5.23 4.05
CA ARG A 235 -13.35 -4.14 3.48
C ARG A 235 -13.31 -2.93 4.41
N GLY A 236 -12.23 -2.19 4.28
CA GLY A 236 -12.04 -0.93 4.97
C GLY A 236 -11.11 -1.02 6.16
N ILE A 237 -10.63 0.14 6.56
CA ILE A 237 -9.85 0.37 7.79
C ILE A 237 -10.45 1.60 8.46
N GLN A 238 -10.79 1.46 9.73
CA GLN A 238 -11.18 2.56 10.57
C GLN A 238 -10.12 2.73 11.65
N SER A 239 -9.49 3.91 11.70
CA SER A 239 -8.50 4.25 12.71
C SER A 239 -9.07 5.28 13.67
N THR A 240 -8.98 4.99 14.98
CA THR A 240 -9.17 5.98 16.05
C THR A 240 -7.79 6.39 16.52
N ILE A 241 -7.51 7.69 16.52
CA ILE A 241 -6.19 8.19 16.85
C ILE A 241 -6.31 9.17 18.04
N HIS A 242 -5.57 8.86 19.10
CA HIS A 242 -5.41 9.75 20.25
C HIS A 242 -4.06 10.44 20.15
N VAL A 243 -4.08 11.76 20.30
CA VAL A 243 -2.90 12.62 20.20
C VAL A 243 -2.73 13.35 21.53
N PHE A 244 -1.54 13.25 22.09
CA PHE A 244 -1.18 13.96 23.32
C PHE A 244 -0.25 15.11 22.93
N ILE A 245 -0.63 16.31 23.36
CA ILE A 245 0.03 17.57 23.06
C ILE A 245 0.29 18.32 24.37
N ASP A 246 1.33 19.15 24.42
CA ASP A 246 1.71 19.87 25.64
C ASP A 246 0.94 21.18 25.82
N GLU A 247 0.40 21.73 24.75
CA GLU A 247 -0.28 23.02 24.74
C GLU A 247 -1.77 22.86 24.53
N ASP A 248 -2.55 23.81 25.06
CA ASP A 248 -3.99 23.86 24.83
C ASP A 248 -4.28 24.44 23.45
N TYR A 249 -4.93 23.65 22.59
CA TYR A 249 -5.43 24.06 21.29
C TYR A 249 -6.96 23.96 21.24
N SER A 250 -7.59 24.91 20.58
CA SER A 250 -9.03 24.84 20.36
C SER A 250 -9.39 23.81 19.30
N SER A 251 -10.62 23.28 19.35
CA SER A 251 -11.12 22.39 18.29
C SER A 251 -11.10 23.06 16.91
N GLN A 252 -11.15 24.39 16.85
CA GLN A 252 -11.07 25.15 15.62
C GLN A 252 -9.66 25.14 15.03
N ASP A 253 -8.61 25.27 15.86
CA ASP A 253 -7.21 25.20 15.42
C ASP A 253 -6.90 23.83 14.81
N ILE A 254 -7.35 22.76 15.47
CA ILE A 254 -7.18 21.38 14.98
C ILE A 254 -7.94 21.19 13.65
N ARG A 255 -9.18 21.69 13.53
CA ARG A 255 -9.95 21.62 12.28
C ARG A 255 -9.25 22.37 11.14
N LEU A 256 -8.72 23.55 11.41
CA LEU A 256 -8.03 24.36 10.40
C LEU A 256 -6.76 23.64 9.90
N SER A 257 -6.04 22.90 10.74
CA SER A 257 -4.87 22.10 10.31
C SER A 257 -5.24 21.01 9.31
N LEU A 258 -6.48 20.51 9.33
CA LEU A 258 -6.95 19.38 8.50
C LEU A 258 -7.54 19.80 7.14
N ILE A 259 -7.88 21.07 6.93
CA ILE A 259 -8.48 21.52 5.66
C ILE A 259 -7.49 21.61 4.48
N HIS A 260 -6.22 21.42 4.71
CA HIS A 260 -5.18 21.58 3.69
C HIS A 260 -4.66 20.24 3.14
N ILE A 261 -5.31 19.13 3.45
CA ILE A 261 -4.98 17.80 2.92
C ILE A 261 -5.59 17.60 1.54
#